data_b29bfc43b83720c5e8d78c2ba0abf38f
#
_entry.id   b29bfc43b83720c5e8d78c2ba0abf38f
#
_cell.length_a   1.000
_cell.length_b   1.000
_cell.length_c   1.000
_cell.angle_alpha   90.00
_cell.angle_beta   90.00
_cell.angle_gamma   90.00
#
_symmetry.space_group_name_H-M   'P 1'
#
loop_
_entity.id
_entity.type
_entity.pdbx_description
1 polymer ?
#
loop_
_entity_poly.entity_id
_entity_poly.type
_entity_poly.pdbx_seq_one_letter_code
_entity_poly.pdbx_strand_id
1 'polypeptide(L)'
;MDLKELGFSNWFQQYLQKYNTEDLNISRVITVNRDNYLIRNEDGEVAAEVTGKMMFEAESKEDYPTVGDWVLVNYFDNDSYAIIHNILPRKSLLKRKTAGKEIDYQLIAANIDIAFIMQSLDNNYNLRRLERYFVMVNESSIEPVVLLSKSDLISSDELAAKISEINNHFGKYPIIPFSSVTENGIEEIWDQIKPGYTYCLLGSSGVGKTTLLNRLLKSEKFVTKTVREKDGRGRHATAKRQLILIESGGMIIDTPGMRELGNFGIEAGIEETFDEIQFLANFCRFKDCKHTNEPGCAVLKAVENKELDEKRYNNYMKLRKESEHYEMSYLEKRKRDKQFGKMYKEVMKHRKKYKS
;
A
#
# COMPACT_ATOMS: atom_id res chain seq x y z
N MET A 1 -17.66 -21.56 9.59
CA MET A 1 -16.38 -20.82 9.76
C MET A 1 -16.64 -19.70 10.74
N ASP A 2 -15.88 -19.62 11.86
CA ASP A 2 -16.11 -18.60 12.92
C ASP A 2 -15.66 -17.20 12.39
N LEU A 3 -16.32 -16.12 12.84
CA LEU A 3 -15.90 -14.74 12.55
C LEU A 3 -14.44 -14.45 12.96
N LYS A 4 -13.94 -15.13 13.99
CA LYS A 4 -12.52 -15.03 14.40
C LYS A 4 -11.58 -15.58 13.32
N GLU A 5 -11.95 -16.64 12.65
CA GLU A 5 -11.19 -17.20 11.53
C GLU A 5 -11.19 -16.24 10.32
N LEU A 6 -12.24 -15.42 10.20
CA LEU A 6 -12.31 -14.32 9.24
C LEU A 6 -11.56 -13.06 9.72
N GLY A 7 -10.94 -13.08 10.91
CA GLY A 7 -10.14 -11.98 11.46
C GLY A 7 -10.92 -10.99 12.32
N PHE A 8 -12.15 -11.33 12.76
CA PHE A 8 -12.90 -10.51 13.72
C PHE A 8 -12.30 -10.62 15.11
N SER A 9 -11.66 -9.57 15.57
CA SER A 9 -10.94 -9.54 16.84
C SER A 9 -11.64 -8.69 17.89
N ASN A 10 -11.16 -8.78 19.14
CA ASN A 10 -11.64 -7.94 20.24
C ASN A 10 -11.55 -6.43 19.94
N TRP A 11 -10.64 -6.04 19.05
CA TRP A 11 -10.52 -4.65 18.61
C TRP A 11 -11.81 -4.18 17.89
N PHE A 12 -12.42 -5.00 17.04
CA PHE A 12 -13.68 -4.66 16.39
C PHE A 12 -14.86 -4.76 17.38
N GLN A 13 -14.84 -5.76 18.27
CA GLN A 13 -15.90 -6.01 19.26
C GLN A 13 -16.16 -4.77 20.13
N GLN A 14 -15.14 -4.05 20.57
CA GLN A 14 -15.30 -2.84 21.39
C GLN A 14 -16.08 -1.72 20.70
N TYR A 15 -16.09 -1.68 19.36
CA TYR A 15 -16.80 -0.67 18.60
C TYR A 15 -18.28 -1.00 18.39
N LEU A 16 -18.69 -2.26 18.53
CA LEU A 16 -20.09 -2.67 18.35
C LEU A 16 -21.03 -1.94 19.33
N GLN A 17 -20.55 -1.64 20.55
CA GLN A 17 -21.33 -0.90 21.54
C GLN A 17 -21.76 0.50 21.10
N LYS A 18 -21.13 1.06 20.05
CA LYS A 18 -21.45 2.38 19.49
C LYS A 18 -22.58 2.32 18.47
N TYR A 19 -23.01 1.13 18.09
CA TYR A 19 -24.03 0.92 17.08
C TYR A 19 -25.24 0.23 17.72
N ASN A 20 -26.44 0.57 17.25
CA ASN A 20 -27.62 -0.25 17.56
C ASN A 20 -27.53 -1.52 16.70
N THR A 21 -27.23 -2.65 17.31
CA THR A 21 -26.99 -3.94 16.62
C THR A 21 -28.13 -4.94 16.83
N GLU A 22 -29.29 -4.50 17.38
CA GLU A 22 -30.39 -5.44 17.74
C GLU A 22 -30.85 -6.30 16.56
N ASP A 23 -30.82 -5.73 15.32
CA ASP A 23 -31.26 -6.42 14.11
C ASP A 23 -30.13 -6.52 13.05
N LEU A 24 -28.87 -6.28 13.44
CA LEU A 24 -27.76 -6.24 12.49
C LEU A 24 -26.78 -7.40 12.73
N ASN A 25 -26.37 -8.01 11.65
CA ASN A 25 -25.36 -9.06 11.62
C ASN A 25 -24.01 -8.51 11.16
N ILE A 26 -22.94 -9.19 11.57
CA ILE A 26 -21.56 -8.82 11.23
C ILE A 26 -21.13 -9.63 10.02
N SER A 27 -20.56 -8.96 9.03
CA SER A 27 -19.98 -9.61 7.84
C SER A 27 -18.72 -8.92 7.39
N ARG A 28 -17.90 -9.64 6.64
CA ARG A 28 -16.67 -9.12 6.05
C ARG A 28 -16.82 -8.96 4.54
N VAL A 29 -16.43 -7.80 4.00
CA VAL A 29 -16.42 -7.56 2.55
C VAL A 29 -15.26 -8.32 1.92
N ILE A 30 -15.57 -9.27 1.05
CA ILE A 30 -14.56 -10.10 0.37
C ILE A 30 -14.32 -9.69 -1.07
N THR A 31 -15.31 -9.06 -1.73
CA THR A 31 -15.15 -8.53 -3.09
C THR A 31 -15.96 -7.24 -3.25
N VAL A 32 -15.40 -6.28 -3.98
CA VAL A 32 -16.11 -5.08 -4.42
C VAL A 32 -16.25 -5.14 -5.93
N ASN A 33 -17.47 -5.16 -6.41
CA ASN A 33 -17.83 -5.02 -7.80
C ASN A 33 -18.22 -3.57 -8.10
N ARG A 34 -18.62 -3.29 -9.33
CA ARG A 34 -18.97 -1.94 -9.75
C ARG A 34 -20.17 -1.40 -8.99
N ASP A 35 -21.20 -2.22 -8.81
CA ASP A 35 -22.51 -1.81 -8.31
C ASP A 35 -22.96 -2.62 -7.07
N ASN A 36 -22.18 -3.63 -6.65
CA ASN A 36 -22.51 -4.47 -5.49
C ASN A 36 -21.25 -5.01 -4.80
N TYR A 37 -21.47 -5.59 -3.63
CA TYR A 37 -20.47 -6.20 -2.78
C TYR A 37 -20.71 -7.70 -2.65
N LEU A 38 -19.69 -8.47 -2.46
CA LEU A 38 -19.78 -9.83 -1.92
C LEU A 38 -19.24 -9.78 -0.50
N ILE A 39 -20.07 -10.16 0.44
CA ILE A 39 -19.71 -10.24 1.86
C ILE A 39 -19.65 -11.69 2.30
N ARG A 40 -18.97 -11.95 3.40
CA ARG A 40 -18.89 -13.28 4.02
C ARG A 40 -19.13 -13.20 5.51
N ASN A 41 -19.94 -14.13 6.01
CA ASN A 41 -20.16 -14.38 7.41
C ASN A 41 -19.76 -15.83 7.76
N GLU A 42 -20.24 -16.34 8.89
CA GLU A 42 -20.00 -17.72 9.35
C GLU A 42 -20.63 -18.77 8.43
N ASP A 43 -21.78 -18.45 7.82
CA ASP A 43 -22.59 -19.37 7.04
C ASP A 43 -22.17 -19.42 5.56
N GLY A 44 -21.63 -18.32 5.01
CA GLY A 44 -21.24 -18.31 3.60
C GLY A 44 -21.03 -16.92 3.00
N GLU A 45 -21.08 -16.87 1.69
CA GLU A 45 -20.93 -15.67 0.87
C GLU A 45 -22.28 -15.18 0.39
N VAL A 46 -22.56 -13.90 0.58
CA VAL A 46 -23.84 -13.27 0.26
C VAL A 46 -23.61 -11.99 -0.54
N ALA A 47 -24.42 -11.77 -1.57
CA ALA A 47 -24.45 -10.52 -2.31
C ALA A 47 -25.02 -9.39 -1.44
N ALA A 48 -24.42 -8.20 -1.50
CA ALA A 48 -24.87 -7.07 -0.69
C ALA A 48 -24.82 -5.75 -1.45
N GLU A 49 -25.67 -4.83 -1.03
CA GLU A 49 -25.66 -3.42 -1.45
C GLU A 49 -25.63 -2.50 -0.23
N VAL A 50 -25.27 -1.25 -0.43
CA VAL A 50 -25.32 -0.23 0.63
C VAL A 50 -26.71 0.39 0.72
N THR A 51 -27.10 0.90 1.90
CA THR A 51 -28.35 1.64 2.05
C THR A 51 -28.37 2.90 1.22
N GLY A 52 -29.55 3.33 0.79
CA GLY A 52 -29.74 4.65 0.15
C GLY A 52 -29.29 5.81 1.05
N LYS A 53 -29.40 5.66 2.39
CA LYS A 53 -28.88 6.62 3.36
C LYS A 53 -27.36 6.76 3.26
N MET A 54 -26.61 5.64 3.22
CA MET A 54 -25.15 5.64 3.08
C MET A 54 -24.74 6.31 1.75
N MET A 55 -25.47 6.03 0.66
CA MET A 55 -25.23 6.68 -0.64
C MET A 55 -25.45 8.20 -0.59
N PHE A 56 -26.43 8.65 0.16
CA PHE A 56 -26.78 10.07 0.27
C PHE A 56 -25.83 10.85 1.19
N GLU A 57 -25.38 10.23 2.27
CA GLU A 57 -24.51 10.84 3.30
C GLU A 57 -23.02 10.77 2.93
N ALA A 58 -22.62 9.93 1.96
CA ALA A 58 -21.23 9.78 1.55
C ALA A 58 -20.67 11.06 0.92
N GLU A 59 -19.63 11.62 1.52
CA GLU A 59 -18.90 12.80 1.03
C GLU A 59 -17.70 12.40 0.16
N SER A 60 -17.20 11.19 0.36
CA SER A 60 -16.02 10.68 -0.30
C SER A 60 -16.13 9.19 -0.60
N LYS A 61 -15.17 8.65 -1.38
CA LYS A 61 -15.07 7.20 -1.58
C LYS A 61 -14.67 6.44 -0.32
N GLU A 62 -14.11 7.13 0.67
CA GLU A 62 -13.73 6.52 1.95
C GLU A 62 -14.94 6.12 2.78
N ASP A 63 -16.11 6.70 2.49
CA ASP A 63 -17.37 6.41 3.17
C ASP A 63 -18.07 5.15 2.63
N TYR A 64 -17.52 4.54 1.56
CA TYR A 64 -18.01 3.29 1.00
C TYR A 64 -17.20 2.07 1.46
N PRO A 65 -17.82 0.88 1.52
CA PRO A 65 -17.11 -0.35 1.84
C PRO A 65 -16.03 -0.68 0.81
N THR A 66 -14.92 -1.24 1.29
CA THR A 66 -13.87 -1.80 0.45
C THR A 66 -13.52 -3.23 0.88
N VAL A 67 -12.73 -3.94 0.08
CA VAL A 67 -12.30 -5.31 0.42
C VAL A 67 -11.57 -5.32 1.76
N GLY A 68 -11.97 -6.24 2.64
CA GLY A 68 -11.45 -6.38 4.00
C GLY A 68 -12.23 -5.63 5.08
N ASP A 69 -13.17 -4.75 4.71
CA ASP A 69 -14.00 -4.04 5.69
C ASP A 69 -14.93 -5.00 6.46
N TRP A 70 -15.14 -4.69 7.72
CA TRP A 70 -16.20 -5.25 8.54
C TRP A 70 -17.41 -4.34 8.46
N VAL A 71 -18.57 -4.95 8.20
CA VAL A 71 -19.83 -4.24 7.98
C VAL A 71 -20.94 -4.82 8.83
N LEU A 72 -21.91 -3.95 9.17
CA LEU A 72 -23.15 -4.33 9.81
C LEU A 72 -24.25 -4.39 8.76
N VAL A 73 -24.94 -5.50 8.68
CA VAL A 73 -25.91 -5.83 7.62
C VAL A 73 -27.22 -6.38 8.15
N ASN A 74 -28.31 -6.13 7.41
CA ASN A 74 -29.52 -6.94 7.49
C ASN A 74 -29.56 -7.94 6.34
N TYR A 75 -29.97 -9.17 6.62
CA TYR A 75 -30.21 -10.19 5.61
C TYR A 75 -31.66 -10.22 5.18
N PHE A 76 -31.88 -10.57 3.92
CA PHE A 76 -33.19 -10.69 3.28
C PHE A 76 -33.25 -11.97 2.43
N ASP A 77 -34.45 -12.38 2.03
CA ASP A 77 -34.71 -13.50 1.12
C ASP A 77 -34.02 -14.79 1.56
N ASN A 78 -34.24 -15.21 2.82
CA ASN A 78 -33.58 -16.36 3.43
C ASN A 78 -32.05 -16.29 3.34
N ASP A 79 -31.49 -15.12 3.71
CA ASP A 79 -30.07 -14.84 3.76
C ASP A 79 -29.32 -14.88 2.40
N SER A 80 -30.07 -14.84 1.28
CA SER A 80 -29.49 -14.81 -0.05
C SER A 80 -28.99 -13.44 -0.49
N TYR A 81 -29.41 -12.37 0.22
CA TYR A 81 -29.10 -10.98 -0.06
C TYR A 81 -28.97 -10.17 1.22
N ALA A 82 -28.13 -9.14 1.22
CA ALA A 82 -27.91 -8.29 2.38
C ALA A 82 -27.86 -6.80 2.05
N ILE A 83 -28.22 -5.97 3.02
CA ILE A 83 -28.08 -4.51 2.94
C ILE A 83 -27.08 -4.05 4.00
N ILE A 84 -26.05 -3.34 3.56
CA ILE A 84 -24.98 -2.78 4.42
C ILE A 84 -25.46 -1.46 5.01
N HIS A 85 -25.54 -1.39 6.33
CA HIS A 85 -25.95 -0.22 7.09
C HIS A 85 -24.79 0.61 7.60
N ASN A 86 -23.72 -0.06 8.06
CA ASN A 86 -22.56 0.61 8.66
C ASN A 86 -21.28 -0.11 8.30
N ILE A 87 -20.20 0.65 8.27
CA ILE A 87 -18.82 0.15 8.19
C ILE A 87 -18.22 0.30 9.59
N LEU A 88 -17.64 -0.76 10.14
CA LEU A 88 -16.89 -0.67 11.37
C LEU A 88 -15.58 0.10 11.17
N PRO A 89 -15.03 0.72 12.22
CA PRO A 89 -13.73 1.39 12.13
C PRO A 89 -12.66 0.49 11.51
N ARG A 90 -11.80 1.06 10.72
CA ARG A 90 -10.71 0.38 10.02
C ARG A 90 -9.45 0.42 10.87
N LYS A 91 -8.78 -0.73 11.07
CA LYS A 91 -7.44 -0.77 11.69
C LYS A 91 -6.38 -0.22 10.75
N SER A 92 -6.51 -0.53 9.46
CA SER A 92 -5.62 -0.09 8.40
C SER A 92 -6.42 0.20 7.14
N LEU A 93 -5.94 1.14 6.32
CA LEU A 93 -6.58 1.49 5.06
C LEU A 93 -5.56 1.75 3.98
N LEU A 94 -5.43 0.81 3.04
CA LEU A 94 -4.60 0.96 1.87
C LEU A 94 -5.40 1.69 0.78
N LYS A 95 -4.96 2.88 0.42
CA LYS A 95 -5.60 3.73 -0.59
C LYS A 95 -4.56 4.33 -1.52
N ARG A 96 -4.96 4.68 -2.73
CA ARG A 96 -4.13 5.44 -3.66
C ARG A 96 -4.89 6.64 -4.20
N LYS A 97 -4.18 7.72 -4.48
CA LYS A 97 -4.76 8.88 -5.13
C LYS A 97 -5.03 8.59 -6.61
N THR A 98 -6.21 8.97 -7.10
CA THR A 98 -6.51 8.86 -8.53
C THR A 98 -5.84 9.99 -9.30
N ALA A 99 -5.35 9.69 -10.50
CA ALA A 99 -4.87 10.72 -11.42
C ALA A 99 -6.08 11.54 -11.89
N GLY A 100 -6.14 12.83 -11.53
CA GLY A 100 -7.25 13.71 -11.88
C GLY A 100 -7.05 15.14 -11.39
N LYS A 101 -8.01 16.02 -11.73
CA LYS A 101 -7.99 17.42 -11.30
C LYS A 101 -8.42 17.60 -9.85
N GLU A 102 -9.22 16.68 -9.34
CA GLU A 102 -9.71 16.67 -7.95
C GLU A 102 -8.91 15.69 -7.11
N ILE A 103 -8.81 15.98 -5.80
CA ILE A 103 -8.21 15.07 -4.85
C ILE A 103 -9.22 13.96 -4.59
N ASP A 104 -9.04 12.82 -5.25
CA ASP A 104 -9.89 11.66 -5.06
C ASP A 104 -9.02 10.43 -4.77
N TYR A 105 -9.47 9.59 -3.86
CA TYR A 105 -8.77 8.38 -3.46
C TYR A 105 -9.50 7.14 -3.97
N GLN A 106 -8.74 6.21 -4.49
CA GLN A 106 -9.22 4.87 -4.73
C GLN A 106 -8.85 3.99 -3.55
N LEU A 107 -9.85 3.52 -2.82
CA LEU A 107 -9.63 2.51 -1.79
C LEU A 107 -9.14 1.22 -2.44
N ILE A 108 -8.12 0.62 -1.84
CA ILE A 108 -7.55 -0.64 -2.32
C ILE A 108 -8.05 -1.77 -1.46
N ALA A 109 -7.80 -1.68 -0.15
CA ALA A 109 -8.24 -2.66 0.83
C ALA A 109 -8.16 -2.08 2.24
N ALA A 110 -8.91 -2.66 3.16
CA ALA A 110 -8.92 -2.29 4.57
C ALA A 110 -8.60 -3.50 5.46
N ASN A 111 -8.23 -3.22 6.71
CA ASN A 111 -8.01 -4.22 7.74
C ASN A 111 -6.97 -5.28 7.33
N ILE A 112 -5.90 -4.81 6.68
CA ILE A 112 -4.70 -5.59 6.39
C ILE A 112 -3.82 -5.55 7.63
N ASP A 113 -3.37 -6.70 8.10
CA ASP A 113 -2.45 -6.80 9.25
C ASP A 113 -0.99 -6.75 8.77
N ILE A 114 -0.65 -7.49 7.71
CA ILE A 114 0.74 -7.62 7.22
C ILE A 114 0.80 -7.39 5.71
N ALA A 115 1.77 -6.60 5.28
CA ALA A 115 2.11 -6.42 3.87
C ALA A 115 3.40 -7.17 3.51
N PHE A 116 3.31 -8.18 2.67
CA PHE A 116 4.45 -8.82 2.04
C PHE A 116 4.99 -7.94 0.91
N ILE A 117 6.06 -7.20 1.18
CA ILE A 117 6.72 -6.33 0.21
C ILE A 117 7.73 -7.14 -0.58
N MET A 118 7.38 -7.48 -1.83
CA MET A 118 8.18 -8.34 -2.68
C MET A 118 9.16 -7.54 -3.55
N GLN A 119 10.43 -7.90 -3.45
CA GLN A 119 11.52 -7.39 -4.27
C GLN A 119 12.28 -8.57 -4.87
N SER A 120 12.47 -8.58 -6.20
CA SER A 120 13.27 -9.64 -6.85
C SER A 120 14.77 -9.32 -6.82
N LEU A 121 15.57 -10.36 -6.67
CA LEU A 121 17.05 -10.29 -6.64
C LEU A 121 17.68 -10.43 -8.04
N ASP A 122 16.98 -9.93 -9.05
CA ASP A 122 17.46 -9.82 -10.42
C ASP A 122 17.72 -8.34 -10.79
N ASN A 123 17.89 -8.05 -12.08
CA ASN A 123 18.08 -6.69 -12.60
C ASN A 123 16.95 -5.70 -12.23
N ASN A 124 15.85 -6.19 -11.66
CA ASN A 124 14.74 -5.37 -11.18
C ASN A 124 14.88 -4.98 -9.70
N TYR A 125 16.00 -5.34 -9.04
CA TYR A 125 16.26 -4.91 -7.66
C TYR A 125 16.38 -3.39 -7.56
N ASN A 126 15.65 -2.78 -6.62
CA ASN A 126 15.65 -1.33 -6.46
C ASN A 126 15.26 -0.91 -5.04
N LEU A 127 16.25 -0.50 -4.24
CA LEU A 127 16.09 -0.09 -2.85
C LEU A 127 15.15 1.12 -2.70
N ARG A 128 15.20 2.10 -3.65
CA ARG A 128 14.34 3.29 -3.60
C ARG A 128 12.86 2.96 -3.84
N ARG A 129 12.58 1.88 -4.56
CA ARG A 129 11.23 1.36 -4.71
C ARG A 129 10.77 0.68 -3.42
N LEU A 130 11.67 0.00 -2.74
CA LEU A 130 11.39 -0.62 -1.43
C LEU A 130 11.03 0.46 -0.41
N GLU A 131 11.79 1.56 -0.34
CA GLU A 131 11.47 2.73 0.50
C GLU A 131 10.05 3.26 0.26
N ARG A 132 9.62 3.36 -0.99
CA ARG A 132 8.23 3.77 -1.32
C ARG A 132 7.18 2.81 -0.79
N TYR A 133 7.44 1.50 -0.84
CA TYR A 133 6.51 0.52 -0.28
C TYR A 133 6.44 0.66 1.24
N PHE A 134 7.58 0.86 1.91
CA PHE A 134 7.59 1.10 3.35
C PHE A 134 6.78 2.35 3.73
N VAL A 135 7.01 3.47 3.06
CA VAL A 135 6.23 4.70 3.27
C VAL A 135 4.73 4.43 3.14
N MET A 136 4.33 3.68 2.12
CA MET A 136 2.92 3.37 1.87
C MET A 136 2.30 2.49 2.95
N VAL A 137 3.00 1.45 3.40
CA VAL A 137 2.46 0.53 4.42
C VAL A 137 2.45 1.15 5.80
N ASN A 138 3.46 1.96 6.14
CA ASN A 138 3.53 2.71 7.38
C ASN A 138 2.40 3.75 7.46
N GLU A 139 2.18 4.53 6.39
CA GLU A 139 1.04 5.46 6.28
C GLU A 139 -0.31 4.75 6.48
N SER A 140 -0.40 3.51 6.00
CA SER A 140 -1.62 2.70 6.08
C SER A 140 -1.77 1.94 7.40
N SER A 141 -0.84 2.07 8.35
CA SER A 141 -0.79 1.33 9.62
C SER A 141 -0.77 -0.20 9.41
N ILE A 142 0.04 -0.67 8.44
CA ILE A 142 0.20 -2.08 8.08
C ILE A 142 1.62 -2.51 8.44
N GLU A 143 1.78 -3.68 9.06
CA GLU A 143 3.10 -4.23 9.40
C GLU A 143 3.81 -4.75 8.13
N PRO A 144 5.04 -4.29 7.80
CA PRO A 144 5.76 -4.76 6.63
C PRO A 144 6.61 -6.00 6.92
N VAL A 145 6.62 -6.93 5.96
CA VAL A 145 7.57 -8.05 5.86
C VAL A 145 8.17 -8.02 4.46
N VAL A 146 9.50 -8.02 4.36
CA VAL A 146 10.20 -8.01 3.06
C VAL A 146 10.39 -9.43 2.56
N LEU A 147 9.93 -9.70 1.34
CA LEU A 147 10.18 -10.96 0.65
C LEU A 147 11.15 -10.74 -0.52
N LEU A 148 12.34 -11.33 -0.42
CA LEU A 148 13.37 -11.26 -1.47
C LEU A 148 13.24 -12.46 -2.40
N SER A 149 12.52 -12.29 -3.49
CA SER A 149 12.25 -13.37 -4.45
C SER A 149 13.43 -13.62 -5.41
N LYS A 150 13.44 -14.79 -6.03
CA LYS A 150 14.47 -15.25 -6.98
C LYS A 150 15.86 -15.31 -6.33
N SER A 151 15.93 -15.77 -5.09
CA SER A 151 17.20 -15.93 -4.36
C SER A 151 18.16 -16.92 -5.02
N ASP A 152 17.65 -17.79 -5.89
CA ASP A 152 18.42 -18.72 -6.72
C ASP A 152 19.27 -18.05 -7.81
N LEU A 153 19.05 -16.77 -8.13
CA LEU A 153 19.77 -16.05 -9.18
C LEU A 153 21.08 -15.38 -8.71
N ILE A 154 21.34 -15.36 -7.41
CA ILE A 154 22.54 -14.71 -6.84
C ILE A 154 23.24 -15.65 -5.87
N SER A 155 24.53 -15.38 -5.62
CA SER A 155 25.32 -16.14 -4.65
C SER A 155 24.89 -15.85 -3.20
N SER A 156 25.29 -16.72 -2.27
CA SER A 156 25.04 -16.54 -0.82
C SER A 156 25.67 -15.24 -0.28
N ASP A 157 26.86 -14.88 -0.78
CA ASP A 157 27.55 -13.66 -0.35
C ASP A 157 26.83 -12.41 -0.86
N GLU A 158 26.35 -12.41 -2.10
CA GLU A 158 25.54 -11.32 -2.66
C GLU A 158 24.20 -11.19 -1.92
N LEU A 159 23.56 -12.32 -1.58
CA LEU A 159 22.33 -12.32 -0.79
C LEU A 159 22.57 -11.71 0.60
N ALA A 160 23.64 -12.12 1.29
CA ALA A 160 23.99 -11.56 2.60
C ALA A 160 24.26 -10.05 2.52
N ALA A 161 24.93 -9.59 1.48
CA ALA A 161 25.18 -8.16 1.24
C ALA A 161 23.86 -7.39 1.01
N LYS A 162 22.90 -7.95 0.26
CA LYS A 162 21.60 -7.33 0.03
C LYS A 162 20.73 -7.27 1.29
N ILE A 163 20.74 -8.33 2.09
CA ILE A 163 20.05 -8.35 3.39
C ILE A 163 20.66 -7.29 4.32
N SER A 164 22.00 -7.20 4.38
CA SER A 164 22.68 -6.18 5.18
C SER A 164 22.34 -4.76 4.69
N GLU A 165 22.32 -4.53 3.37
CA GLU A 165 21.91 -3.24 2.78
C GLU A 165 20.50 -2.85 3.23
N ILE A 166 19.53 -3.77 3.19
CA ILE A 166 18.15 -3.53 3.61
C ILE A 166 18.08 -3.30 5.13
N ASN A 167 18.75 -4.11 5.93
CA ASN A 167 18.77 -3.96 7.38
C ASN A 167 19.37 -2.64 7.83
N ASN A 168 20.39 -2.14 7.16
CA ASN A 168 20.98 -0.83 7.45
C ASN A 168 20.02 0.33 7.15
N HIS A 169 19.05 0.13 6.24
CA HIS A 169 18.09 1.16 5.88
C HIS A 169 16.77 1.06 6.68
N PHE A 170 16.36 -0.17 7.05
CA PHE A 170 15.02 -0.41 7.62
C PHE A 170 15.05 -1.23 8.91
N GLY A 171 16.19 -1.68 9.35
CA GLY A 171 16.68 -2.34 10.56
C GLY A 171 15.78 -3.20 11.45
N LYS A 172 14.46 -3.06 11.38
CA LYS A 172 13.51 -3.63 12.35
C LYS A 172 12.49 -4.59 11.76
N TYR A 173 12.52 -4.83 10.45
CA TYR A 173 11.49 -5.63 9.79
C TYR A 173 12.02 -6.99 9.33
N PRO A 174 11.19 -8.06 9.38
CA PRO A 174 11.58 -9.36 8.89
C PRO A 174 11.92 -9.33 7.39
N ILE A 175 13.00 -10.04 7.02
CA ILE A 175 13.42 -10.21 5.63
C ILE A 175 13.52 -11.70 5.36
N ILE A 176 12.75 -12.19 4.39
CA ILE A 176 12.71 -13.61 4.00
C ILE A 176 13.14 -13.73 2.54
N PRO A 177 14.35 -14.23 2.27
CA PRO A 177 14.75 -14.61 0.94
C PRO A 177 14.06 -15.91 0.52
N PHE A 178 13.57 -15.97 -0.72
CA PHE A 178 12.94 -17.19 -1.22
C PHE A 178 13.13 -17.38 -2.73
N SER A 179 12.99 -18.62 -3.19
CA SER A 179 12.89 -18.98 -4.59
C SER A 179 11.66 -19.83 -4.86
N SER A 180 10.84 -19.42 -5.82
CA SER A 180 9.73 -20.25 -6.31
C SER A 180 10.20 -21.40 -7.18
N VAL A 181 11.45 -21.45 -7.61
CA VAL A 181 12.05 -22.50 -8.45
C VAL A 181 12.64 -23.61 -7.59
N THR A 182 13.45 -23.25 -6.60
CA THR A 182 14.10 -24.21 -5.70
C THR A 182 13.30 -24.50 -4.43
N GLU A 183 12.20 -23.77 -4.22
CA GLU A 183 11.32 -23.81 -3.04
C GLU A 183 11.96 -23.37 -1.72
N ASN A 184 13.24 -22.98 -1.72
CA ASN A 184 13.90 -22.44 -0.55
C ASN A 184 13.16 -21.19 -0.03
N GLY A 185 13.01 -21.06 1.29
CA GLY A 185 12.37 -19.90 1.93
C GLY A 185 10.82 -19.88 1.85
N ILE A 186 10.20 -20.87 1.21
CA ILE A 186 8.73 -20.94 1.12
C ILE A 186 8.12 -21.33 2.46
N GLU A 187 8.75 -22.23 3.21
CA GLU A 187 8.28 -22.65 4.54
C GLU A 187 8.31 -21.47 5.53
N GLU A 188 9.37 -20.66 5.50
CA GLU A 188 9.50 -19.47 6.33
C GLU A 188 8.39 -18.43 6.02
N ILE A 189 7.93 -18.35 4.76
CA ILE A 189 6.77 -17.52 4.40
C ILE A 189 5.48 -18.12 4.99
N TRP A 190 5.32 -19.44 4.95
CA TRP A 190 4.18 -20.11 5.57
C TRP A 190 4.12 -19.88 7.09
N ASP A 191 5.26 -19.87 7.78
CA ASP A 191 5.36 -19.62 9.22
C ASP A 191 4.93 -18.18 9.60
N GLN A 192 4.99 -17.24 8.65
CA GLN A 192 4.45 -15.89 8.85
C GLN A 192 2.92 -15.85 8.74
N ILE A 193 2.29 -16.85 8.14
CA ILE A 193 0.84 -16.82 7.87
C ILE A 193 0.09 -17.41 9.06
N LYS A 194 -0.55 -16.52 9.84
CA LYS A 194 -1.31 -16.86 11.03
C LYS A 194 -2.82 -16.89 10.73
N PRO A 195 -3.57 -17.80 11.34
CA PRO A 195 -5.02 -17.81 11.25
C PRO A 195 -5.65 -16.46 11.67
N GLY A 196 -6.66 -16.02 10.94
CA GLY A 196 -7.36 -14.77 11.21
C GLY A 196 -6.61 -13.50 10.80
N TYR A 197 -5.34 -13.59 10.33
CA TYR A 197 -4.59 -12.44 9.84
C TYR A 197 -4.85 -12.21 8.34
N THR A 198 -4.83 -10.95 7.96
CA THR A 198 -5.02 -10.51 6.58
C THR A 198 -3.72 -9.98 6.00
N TYR A 199 -3.34 -10.51 4.86
CA TYR A 199 -2.10 -10.20 4.15
C TYR A 199 -2.40 -9.51 2.82
N CYS A 200 -1.48 -8.70 2.33
CA CYS A 200 -1.46 -8.26 0.93
C CYS A 200 -0.08 -8.47 0.31
N LEU A 201 -0.03 -8.64 -1.02
CA LEU A 201 1.21 -8.77 -1.78
C LEU A 201 1.50 -7.47 -2.52
N LEU A 202 2.58 -6.80 -2.15
CA LEU A 202 3.06 -5.56 -2.77
C LEU A 202 4.35 -5.84 -3.55
N GLY A 203 4.58 -5.13 -4.64
CA GLY A 203 5.80 -5.29 -5.44
C GLY A 203 5.58 -4.99 -6.91
N SER A 204 6.67 -4.74 -7.65
CA SER A 204 6.63 -4.41 -9.08
C SER A 204 6.18 -5.59 -9.95
N SER A 205 5.95 -5.34 -11.23
CA SER A 205 5.65 -6.41 -12.20
C SER A 205 6.86 -7.35 -12.34
N GLY A 206 6.61 -8.66 -12.43
CA GLY A 206 7.67 -9.64 -12.65
C GLY A 206 8.45 -10.09 -11.40
N VAL A 207 8.12 -9.58 -10.19
CA VAL A 207 8.77 -10.04 -8.95
C VAL A 207 8.26 -11.39 -8.43
N GLY A 208 7.26 -12.00 -9.07
CA GLY A 208 6.76 -13.33 -8.69
C GLY A 208 5.53 -13.36 -7.78
N LYS A 209 4.79 -12.24 -7.61
CA LYS A 209 3.57 -12.19 -6.75
C LYS A 209 2.55 -13.27 -7.10
N THR A 210 2.19 -13.39 -8.37
CA THR A 210 1.20 -14.40 -8.82
C THR A 210 1.70 -15.82 -8.60
N THR A 211 2.99 -16.06 -8.79
CA THR A 211 3.61 -17.35 -8.53
C THR A 211 3.55 -17.73 -7.06
N LEU A 212 3.91 -16.77 -6.18
CA LEU A 212 3.80 -16.99 -4.74
C LEU A 212 2.35 -17.19 -4.31
N LEU A 213 1.42 -16.37 -4.81
CA LEU A 213 -0.01 -16.50 -4.49
C LEU A 213 -0.55 -17.89 -4.86
N ASN A 214 -0.23 -18.40 -6.06
CA ASN A 214 -0.63 -19.74 -6.48
C ASN A 214 -0.05 -20.84 -5.56
N ARG A 215 1.19 -20.67 -5.10
CA ARG A 215 1.81 -21.58 -4.13
C ARG A 215 1.10 -21.56 -2.78
N LEU A 216 0.79 -20.37 -2.28
CA LEU A 216 0.06 -20.20 -1.01
C LEU A 216 -1.38 -20.70 -1.08
N LEU A 217 -1.99 -20.70 -2.25
CA LEU A 217 -3.34 -21.25 -2.47
C LEU A 217 -3.31 -22.73 -2.85
N LYS A 218 -2.15 -23.35 -3.03
CA LYS A 218 -1.99 -24.71 -3.55
C LYS A 218 -2.83 -24.96 -4.82
N SER A 219 -2.97 -23.94 -5.64
CA SER A 219 -3.80 -23.97 -6.84
C SER A 219 -3.26 -23.05 -7.92
N GLU A 220 -3.40 -23.44 -9.18
CA GLU A 220 -3.03 -22.62 -10.34
C GLU A 220 -4.17 -21.70 -10.81
N LYS A 221 -5.01 -21.20 -9.90
CA LYS A 221 -6.19 -20.38 -10.24
C LYS A 221 -5.82 -19.05 -10.92
N PHE A 222 -4.61 -18.55 -10.68
CA PHE A 222 -4.17 -17.27 -11.23
C PHE A 222 -3.17 -17.48 -12.35
N VAL A 223 -3.46 -16.90 -13.53
CA VAL A 223 -2.59 -17.01 -14.70
C VAL A 223 -1.27 -16.26 -14.45
N THR A 224 -0.17 -16.99 -14.35
CA THR A 224 1.18 -16.43 -14.33
C THR A 224 1.51 -15.91 -15.74
N LYS A 225 1.78 -14.61 -15.86
CA LYS A 225 2.37 -14.07 -17.09
C LYS A 225 3.85 -14.42 -17.09
N THR A 226 4.28 -15.37 -17.91
CA THR A 226 5.66 -15.43 -18.36
C THR A 226 6.02 -14.08 -18.96
N VAL A 227 7.21 -13.57 -18.61
CA VAL A 227 7.77 -12.35 -19.20
C VAL A 227 7.93 -12.63 -20.69
N ARG A 228 6.90 -12.34 -21.48
CA ARG A 228 6.95 -12.40 -22.95
C ARG A 228 7.22 -11.00 -23.47
N GLU A 229 8.26 -10.95 -24.29
CA GLU A 229 8.58 -9.86 -25.20
C GLU A 229 7.34 -9.37 -25.94
N LYS A 230 7.30 -8.05 -26.12
CA LYS A 230 6.56 -7.27 -27.11
C LYS A 230 5.36 -7.97 -27.79
N ASP A 231 4.16 -7.70 -27.26
CA ASP A 231 3.02 -7.38 -28.11
C ASP A 231 1.91 -6.73 -27.26
N GLY A 232 1.66 -5.46 -27.54
CA GLY A 232 0.64 -4.67 -26.86
C GLY A 232 -0.76 -5.04 -27.37
N ARG A 233 -1.52 -5.77 -26.60
CA ARG A 233 -2.98 -5.82 -26.49
C ARG A 233 -3.42 -7.14 -25.87
N GLY A 234 -3.19 -7.30 -24.57
CA GLY A 234 -3.80 -8.37 -23.79
C GLY A 234 -4.89 -7.82 -22.88
N ARG A 235 -6.15 -8.12 -23.13
CA ARG A 235 -7.26 -7.90 -22.20
C ARG A 235 -6.88 -8.48 -20.84
N HIS A 236 -6.87 -7.65 -19.80
CA HIS A 236 -6.63 -8.06 -18.44
C HIS A 236 -7.76 -8.98 -17.99
N ALA A 237 -7.47 -10.27 -17.81
CA ALA A 237 -8.31 -11.14 -17.02
C ALA A 237 -8.25 -10.66 -15.56
N THR A 238 -9.42 -10.44 -14.99
CA THR A 238 -9.73 -10.10 -13.58
C THR A 238 -9.01 -8.89 -13.00
N ALA A 239 -9.62 -7.72 -13.17
CA ALA A 239 -9.29 -6.50 -12.42
C ALA A 239 -10.06 -6.42 -11.06
N LYS A 240 -10.54 -7.55 -10.52
CA LYS A 240 -11.31 -7.57 -9.27
C LYS A 240 -10.35 -7.75 -8.09
N ARG A 241 -10.52 -6.93 -7.06
CA ARG A 241 -9.86 -7.13 -5.77
C ARG A 241 -10.68 -8.12 -4.99
N GLN A 242 -10.00 -9.08 -4.40
CA GLN A 242 -10.66 -10.16 -3.67
C GLN A 242 -9.85 -10.56 -2.45
N LEU A 243 -10.54 -10.77 -1.33
CA LEU A 243 -10.01 -11.41 -0.14
C LEU A 243 -10.17 -12.91 -0.32
N ILE A 244 -9.07 -13.64 -0.22
CA ILE A 244 -8.99 -15.08 -0.48
C ILE A 244 -8.52 -15.76 0.80
N LEU A 245 -9.26 -16.77 1.22
CA LEU A 245 -8.89 -17.62 2.34
C LEU A 245 -7.83 -18.62 1.92
N ILE A 246 -6.84 -18.82 2.79
CA ILE A 246 -5.78 -19.83 2.63
C ILE A 246 -6.07 -21.00 3.57
N GLU A 247 -5.63 -22.19 3.20
CA GLU A 247 -5.85 -23.41 4.01
C GLU A 247 -5.29 -23.30 5.43
N SER A 248 -4.25 -22.50 5.67
CA SER A 248 -3.69 -22.23 7.01
C SER A 248 -4.58 -21.35 7.90
N GLY A 249 -5.73 -20.86 7.38
CA GLY A 249 -6.64 -19.96 8.10
C GLY A 249 -6.24 -18.47 8.00
N GLY A 250 -5.18 -18.13 7.27
CA GLY A 250 -4.89 -16.75 6.89
C GLY A 250 -5.71 -16.29 5.69
N MET A 251 -5.67 -15.00 5.40
CA MET A 251 -6.38 -14.40 4.28
C MET A 251 -5.44 -13.53 3.45
N ILE A 252 -5.50 -13.62 2.12
CA ILE A 252 -4.72 -12.75 1.23
C ILE A 252 -5.67 -11.89 0.42
N ILE A 253 -5.40 -10.58 0.39
CA ILE A 253 -6.05 -9.68 -0.55
C ILE A 253 -5.20 -9.59 -1.82
N ASP A 254 -5.75 -10.12 -2.92
CA ASP A 254 -5.16 -9.90 -4.24
C ASP A 254 -5.46 -8.48 -4.70
N THR A 255 -4.41 -7.70 -4.92
CA THR A 255 -4.46 -6.30 -5.33
C THR A 255 -3.98 -6.14 -6.77
N PRO A 256 -4.75 -6.57 -7.78
CA PRO A 256 -4.37 -6.40 -9.17
C PRO A 256 -4.24 -4.91 -9.50
N GLY A 257 -3.17 -4.56 -10.21
CA GLY A 257 -2.96 -3.17 -10.65
C GLY A 257 -2.15 -2.28 -9.72
N MET A 258 -1.63 -2.77 -8.58
CA MET A 258 -0.64 -2.05 -7.76
C MET A 258 0.76 -1.98 -8.42
N ARG A 259 0.78 -1.95 -9.76
CA ARG A 259 2.02 -1.91 -10.54
C ARG A 259 2.70 -0.55 -10.54
N GLU A 260 1.94 0.49 -10.28
CA GLU A 260 2.41 1.88 -10.28
C GLU A 260 2.20 2.48 -8.91
N LEU A 261 3.27 2.55 -8.15
CA LEU A 261 3.37 3.34 -6.93
C LEU A 261 3.43 4.82 -7.32
N GLY A 262 2.32 5.35 -7.74
CA GLY A 262 2.15 6.76 -7.99
C GLY A 262 1.11 7.30 -7.02
N ASN A 263 1.47 8.34 -6.31
CA ASN A 263 0.55 9.30 -5.73
C ASN A 263 -0.18 8.85 -4.45
N PHE A 264 0.55 8.82 -3.34
CA PHE A 264 -0.03 8.74 -2.01
C PHE A 264 0.11 10.10 -1.30
N GLY A 265 -0.86 10.52 -0.49
CA GLY A 265 -0.63 11.46 0.60
C GLY A 265 0.06 10.64 1.69
N ILE A 266 1.32 10.93 2.02
CA ILE A 266 2.20 9.98 2.70
C ILE A 266 3.08 10.65 3.77
N GLU A 267 2.58 11.69 4.44
CA GLU A 267 3.41 12.48 5.34
C GLU A 267 3.87 11.66 6.57
N ALA A 268 2.94 11.00 7.26
CA ALA A 268 3.27 10.17 8.43
C ALA A 268 4.13 8.95 8.06
N GLY A 269 3.85 8.32 6.93
CA GLY A 269 4.66 7.21 6.43
C GLY A 269 6.08 7.60 6.04
N ILE A 270 6.29 8.84 5.56
CA ILE A 270 7.64 9.38 5.32
C ILE A 270 8.40 9.53 6.64
N GLU A 271 7.77 10.11 7.67
CA GLU A 271 8.39 10.32 8.98
C GLU A 271 8.85 9.00 9.60
N GLU A 272 8.03 7.96 9.54
CA GLU A 272 8.38 6.65 10.08
C GLU A 272 9.46 5.93 9.27
N THR A 273 9.43 6.05 7.93
CA THR A 273 10.39 5.37 7.04
C THR A 273 11.78 6.02 7.07
N PHE A 274 11.85 7.33 7.33
CA PHE A 274 13.08 8.13 7.36
C PHE A 274 13.31 8.71 8.75
N ASP A 275 13.14 7.89 9.79
CA ASP A 275 13.24 8.29 11.20
C ASP A 275 14.60 8.89 11.55
N GLU A 276 15.70 8.45 10.91
CA GLU A 276 17.02 9.03 11.08
C GLU A 276 17.09 10.48 10.57
N ILE A 277 16.36 10.80 9.48
CA ILE A 277 16.29 12.19 8.98
C ILE A 277 15.44 13.04 9.92
N GLN A 278 14.36 12.50 10.45
CA GLN A 278 13.53 13.19 11.45
C GLN A 278 14.33 13.43 12.74
N PHE A 279 15.12 12.46 13.18
CA PHE A 279 16.02 12.66 14.32
C PHE A 279 17.01 13.81 14.06
N LEU A 280 17.67 13.84 12.90
CA LEU A 280 18.59 14.93 12.53
C LEU A 280 17.87 16.28 12.41
N ALA A 281 16.63 16.31 11.95
CA ALA A 281 15.83 17.52 11.80
C ALA A 281 15.63 18.26 13.12
N ASN A 282 15.58 17.57 14.27
CA ASN A 282 15.48 18.16 15.60
C ASN A 282 16.69 19.04 15.97
N PHE A 283 17.82 18.87 15.29
CA PHE A 283 19.04 19.64 15.52
C PHE A 283 19.23 20.77 14.50
N CYS A 284 18.26 21.00 13.59
CA CYS A 284 18.29 22.13 12.68
C CYS A 284 18.13 23.45 13.44
N ARG A 285 18.79 24.51 12.93
CA ARG A 285 18.69 25.85 13.51
C ARG A 285 17.26 26.39 13.50
N PHE A 286 16.48 26.06 12.49
CA PHE A 286 15.10 26.53 12.31
C PHE A 286 14.12 25.36 12.49
N LYS A 287 13.03 25.59 13.23
CA LYS A 287 11.99 24.56 13.46
C LYS A 287 11.22 24.18 12.20
N ASP A 288 11.11 25.11 11.24
CA ASP A 288 10.44 24.94 9.95
C ASP A 288 11.41 24.67 8.79
N CYS A 289 12.59 24.15 9.12
CA CYS A 289 13.64 23.81 8.14
C CYS A 289 13.13 22.85 7.08
N LYS A 290 13.29 23.22 5.82
CA LYS A 290 12.92 22.38 4.66
C LYS A 290 14.03 21.48 4.19
N HIS A 291 15.22 21.61 4.77
CA HIS A 291 16.43 20.83 4.44
C HIS A 291 16.90 21.02 3.00
N THR A 292 16.68 22.20 2.38
CA THR A 292 17.05 22.47 0.98
C THR A 292 18.34 23.26 0.88
N ASN A 293 18.45 24.40 1.60
CA ASN A 293 19.58 25.32 1.55
C ASN A 293 19.69 26.21 2.79
N GLU A 294 18.98 25.87 3.85
CA GLU A 294 18.93 26.69 5.06
C GLU A 294 20.25 26.64 5.83
N PRO A 295 20.80 27.80 6.24
CA PRO A 295 22.03 27.84 7.01
C PRO A 295 21.83 27.20 8.39
N GLY A 296 22.72 26.29 8.77
CA GLY A 296 22.62 25.53 10.02
C GLY A 296 21.64 24.37 9.97
N CYS A 297 21.34 23.84 8.78
CA CYS A 297 20.59 22.61 8.61
C CYS A 297 21.45 21.40 9.00
N ALA A 298 21.01 20.65 10.03
CA ALA A 298 21.72 19.47 10.51
C ALA A 298 21.64 18.31 9.52
N VAL A 299 20.53 18.17 8.78
CA VAL A 299 20.35 17.15 7.75
C VAL A 299 21.33 17.33 6.59
N LEU A 300 21.47 18.57 6.06
CA LEU A 300 22.44 18.86 5.00
C LEU A 300 23.88 18.64 5.45
N LYS A 301 24.18 19.04 6.69
CA LYS A 301 25.51 18.79 7.27
C LYS A 301 25.84 17.31 7.39
N ALA A 302 24.86 16.48 7.77
CA ALA A 302 25.03 15.03 7.82
C ALA A 302 25.27 14.43 6.42
N VAL A 303 24.63 14.96 5.37
CA VAL A 303 24.90 14.55 3.97
C VAL A 303 26.32 14.96 3.56
N GLU A 304 26.75 16.19 3.86
CA GLU A 304 28.10 16.69 3.54
C GLU A 304 29.19 15.87 4.25
N ASN A 305 28.95 15.49 5.51
CA ASN A 305 29.85 14.66 6.31
C ASN A 305 29.82 13.16 5.92
N LYS A 306 28.92 12.73 5.01
CA LYS A 306 28.66 11.32 4.66
C LYS A 306 28.11 10.46 5.80
N GLU A 307 27.54 11.08 6.82
CA GLU A 307 26.81 10.42 7.92
C GLU A 307 25.41 9.97 7.45
N LEU A 308 24.82 10.70 6.49
CA LEU A 308 23.58 10.35 5.79
C LEU A 308 23.87 10.13 4.31
N ASP A 309 23.39 9.00 3.76
CA ASP A 309 23.53 8.68 2.33
C ASP A 309 22.81 9.72 1.46
N GLU A 310 23.53 10.33 0.51
CA GLU A 310 23.00 11.37 -0.37
C GLU A 310 21.81 10.87 -1.21
N LYS A 311 21.84 9.60 -1.65
CA LYS A 311 20.72 9.02 -2.43
C LYS A 311 19.48 8.86 -1.57
N ARG A 312 19.66 8.50 -0.29
CA ARG A 312 18.57 8.39 0.68
C ARG A 312 17.95 9.76 0.98
N TYR A 313 18.77 10.77 1.23
CA TYR A 313 18.31 12.16 1.36
C TYR A 313 17.54 12.64 0.12
N ASN A 314 18.09 12.41 -1.09
CA ASN A 314 17.43 12.80 -2.33
C ASN A 314 16.09 12.11 -2.54
N ASN A 315 15.95 10.83 -2.14
CA ASN A 315 14.68 10.13 -2.20
C ASN A 315 13.67 10.67 -1.18
N TYR A 316 14.09 10.94 0.05
CA TYR A 316 13.28 11.63 1.05
C TYR A 316 12.73 12.96 0.50
N MET A 317 13.60 13.83 -0.02
CA MET A 317 13.20 15.12 -0.59
C MET A 317 12.25 14.98 -1.77
N LYS A 318 12.42 13.95 -2.57
CA LYS A 318 11.52 13.64 -3.70
C LYS A 318 10.14 13.23 -3.20
N LEU A 319 10.07 12.30 -2.25
CA LEU A 319 8.81 11.81 -1.68
C LEU A 319 8.07 12.93 -0.95
N ARG A 320 8.78 13.76 -0.17
CA ARG A 320 8.21 14.94 0.50
C ARG A 320 7.60 15.93 -0.50
N LYS A 321 8.30 16.25 -1.58
CA LYS A 321 7.77 17.11 -2.64
C LYS A 321 6.56 16.50 -3.35
N GLU A 322 6.57 15.18 -3.55
CA GLU A 322 5.42 14.46 -4.09
C GLU A 322 4.23 14.59 -3.12
N SER A 323 4.41 14.38 -1.81
CA SER A 323 3.36 14.55 -0.79
C SER A 323 2.80 15.96 -0.79
N GLU A 324 3.63 16.97 -0.62
CA GLU A 324 3.23 18.39 -0.66
C GLU A 324 2.44 18.75 -1.94
N HIS A 325 2.86 18.24 -3.10
CA HIS A 325 2.15 18.48 -4.36
C HIS A 325 0.77 17.85 -4.37
N TYR A 326 0.59 16.73 -3.68
CA TYR A 326 -0.68 16.01 -3.64
C TYR A 326 -1.67 16.58 -2.62
N GLU A 327 -1.20 17.23 -1.57
CA GLU A 327 -2.04 17.92 -0.57
C GLU A 327 -2.59 19.25 -1.06
N MET A 328 -1.96 19.84 -2.08
CA MET A 328 -2.43 21.09 -2.67
C MET A 328 -3.77 20.92 -3.36
N SER A 329 -4.72 21.80 -3.05
CA SER A 329 -5.99 21.89 -3.78
C SER A 329 -5.79 22.21 -5.26
N TYR A 330 -6.77 21.89 -6.10
CA TYR A 330 -6.72 22.20 -7.55
C TYR A 330 -6.46 23.70 -7.84
N LEU A 331 -7.06 24.58 -7.04
CA LEU A 331 -6.87 26.02 -7.20
C LEU A 331 -5.44 26.45 -6.86
N GLU A 332 -4.82 25.86 -5.83
CA GLU A 332 -3.43 26.11 -5.46
C GLU A 332 -2.48 25.59 -6.51
N LYS A 333 -2.72 24.36 -7.02
CA LYS A 333 -1.95 23.79 -8.15
C LYS A 333 -1.99 24.71 -9.36
N ARG A 334 -3.17 25.21 -9.74
CA ARG A 334 -3.32 26.13 -10.88
C ARG A 334 -2.64 27.47 -10.65
N LYS A 335 -2.66 28.01 -9.41
CA LYS A 335 -1.92 29.24 -9.06
C LYS A 335 -0.41 29.02 -9.17
N ARG A 336 0.11 27.91 -8.66
CA ARG A 336 1.52 27.54 -8.70
C ARG A 336 2.02 27.33 -10.13
N ASP A 337 1.28 26.59 -10.97
CA ASP A 337 1.61 26.37 -12.38
C ASP A 337 1.66 27.67 -13.17
N LYS A 338 0.74 28.59 -12.89
CA LYS A 338 0.70 29.93 -13.51
C LYS A 338 1.90 30.80 -13.09
N GLN A 339 2.30 30.72 -11.81
CA GLN A 339 3.48 31.41 -11.30
C GLN A 339 4.78 30.84 -11.91
N PHE A 340 4.89 29.50 -11.96
CA PHE A 340 6.02 28.82 -12.57
C PHE A 340 6.15 29.15 -14.06
N GLY A 341 5.02 29.17 -14.78
CA GLY A 341 4.99 29.58 -16.20
C GLY A 341 5.45 31.02 -16.42
N LYS A 342 5.14 31.97 -15.49
CA LYS A 342 5.62 33.36 -15.54
C LYS A 342 7.14 33.40 -15.30
N MET A 343 7.61 32.77 -14.22
CA MET A 343 9.02 32.71 -13.88
C MET A 343 9.87 32.07 -15.00
N TYR A 344 9.41 30.97 -15.59
CA TYR A 344 10.07 30.33 -16.73
C TYR A 344 10.19 31.26 -17.94
N LYS A 345 9.11 32.01 -18.25
CA LYS A 345 9.14 33.02 -19.37
C LYS A 345 10.12 34.14 -19.07
N GLU A 346 10.25 34.60 -17.83
CA GLU A 346 11.24 35.62 -17.47
C GLU A 346 12.67 35.11 -17.57
N VAL A 347 12.94 33.91 -17.04
CA VAL A 347 14.27 33.28 -17.19
C VAL A 347 14.65 33.10 -18.65
N MET A 348 13.71 32.67 -19.51
CA MET A 348 13.97 32.51 -20.95
C MET A 348 14.14 33.84 -21.67
N LYS A 349 13.47 34.92 -21.25
CA LYS A 349 13.73 36.30 -21.76
C LYS A 349 15.13 36.76 -21.38
N HIS A 350 15.58 36.56 -20.15
CA HIS A 350 16.94 36.88 -19.72
C HIS A 350 17.99 36.08 -20.52
N ARG A 351 17.79 34.76 -20.67
CA ARG A 351 18.73 33.95 -21.47
C ARG A 351 18.83 34.39 -22.95
N LYS A 352 17.72 34.86 -23.54
CA LYS A 352 17.78 35.40 -24.92
C LYS A 352 18.52 36.73 -25.01
N LYS A 353 18.49 37.56 -23.95
CA LYS A 353 19.20 38.86 -23.91
C LYS A 353 20.70 38.72 -23.73
N TYR A 354 21.21 37.59 -23.24
CA TYR A 354 22.66 37.31 -23.11
C TYR A 354 23.25 36.47 -24.26
N LYS A 355 22.43 36.13 -25.28
CA LYS A 355 22.87 35.41 -26.48
C LYS A 355 22.82 36.25 -27.75
N SER A 356 22.43 37.51 -27.67
CA SER A 356 22.59 38.57 -28.68
C SER A 356 23.69 39.54 -28.25
#